data_2dfd599669ee86f10d8cc4ae5bb8fa14
#
_entry.id   2dfd599669ee86f10d8cc4ae5bb8fa14
#
_cell.length_a   1.000
_cell.length_b   1.000
_cell.length_c   1.000
_cell.angle_alpha   90.00
_cell.angle_beta   90.00
_cell.angle_gamma   90.00
#
_symmetry.space_group_name_H-M   'P 1'
#
loop_
_entity.id
_entity.type
_entity.pdbx_description
1 polymer ?
#
loop_
_entity_poly.entity_id
_entity_poly.type
_entity_poly.pdbx_seq_one_letter_code
_entity_poly.pdbx_strand_id
1 'polypeptide(L)'
;EKYTPNIVKKVGELAKKVGGHGGMDFLMNWRLIDCLRNGLPLDQDVYDAAAWSSVFPLSQRSVAKKSRTIDIPDFTRGAWQLNKPVDLTLNGGASTGVRNIKPDLKM
;
A
#
# COMPACT_ATOMS: atom_id res chain seq x y z
N GLU A 1 -17.27 -2.85 -15.81
CA GLU A 1 -17.16 -1.41 -15.46
C GLU A 1 -17.50 -1.09 -13.99
N LYS A 2 -18.46 -1.79 -13.37
CA LYS A 2 -18.91 -1.53 -11.99
C LYS A 2 -17.76 -1.66 -10.95
N TYR A 3 -16.84 -2.57 -11.19
CA TYR A 3 -15.73 -2.87 -10.25
C TYR A 3 -14.39 -2.25 -10.67
N THR A 4 -14.35 -1.46 -11.73
CA THR A 4 -13.13 -0.81 -12.19
C THR A 4 -12.80 0.36 -11.24
N PRO A 5 -11.60 0.41 -10.64
CA PRO A 5 -11.18 1.51 -9.78
C PRO A 5 -11.22 2.87 -10.50
N ASN A 6 -11.55 3.92 -9.79
CA ASN A 6 -11.67 5.27 -10.38
C ASN A 6 -10.36 5.76 -11.00
N ILE A 7 -9.21 5.43 -10.43
CA ILE A 7 -7.91 5.75 -11.01
C ILE A 7 -7.76 5.15 -12.41
N VAL A 8 -8.18 3.91 -12.62
CA VAL A 8 -8.11 3.26 -13.94
C VAL A 8 -9.07 3.93 -14.92
N LYS A 9 -10.27 4.31 -14.48
CA LYS A 9 -11.24 5.03 -15.32
C LYS A 9 -10.72 6.39 -15.79
N LYS A 10 -9.99 7.12 -14.92
CA LYS A 10 -9.54 8.49 -15.22
C LYS A 10 -8.22 8.53 -15.99
N VAL A 11 -7.26 7.71 -15.63
CA VAL A 11 -5.91 7.78 -16.22
C VAL A 11 -5.45 6.50 -16.91
N GLY A 12 -6.29 5.46 -16.96
CA GLY A 12 -5.92 4.15 -17.53
C GLY A 12 -5.53 4.19 -19.01
N GLU A 13 -6.24 4.96 -19.81
CA GLU A 13 -5.90 5.10 -21.25
C GLU A 13 -4.57 5.82 -21.46
N LEU A 14 -4.28 6.84 -20.65
CA LEU A 14 -2.97 7.49 -20.66
C LEU A 14 -1.88 6.52 -20.19
N ALA A 15 -2.15 5.77 -19.13
CA ALA A 15 -1.23 4.77 -18.60
C ALA A 15 -0.83 3.73 -19.67
N LYS A 16 -1.78 3.23 -20.44
CA LYS A 16 -1.52 2.29 -21.53
C LYS A 16 -0.63 2.91 -22.62
N LYS A 17 -0.84 4.19 -22.94
CA LYS A 17 -0.03 4.91 -23.95
C LYS A 17 1.40 5.15 -23.49
N VAL A 18 1.59 5.47 -22.22
CA VAL A 18 2.93 5.68 -21.63
C VAL A 18 3.69 4.36 -21.52
N GLY A 19 2.98 3.26 -21.24
CA GLY A 19 3.56 1.94 -21.16
C GLY A 19 4.00 1.54 -19.75
N GLY A 20 4.89 0.54 -19.66
CA GLY A 20 5.29 -0.07 -18.39
C GLY A 20 4.26 -1.11 -17.91
N HIS A 21 4.50 -2.40 -18.25
CA HIS A 21 3.63 -3.53 -17.90
C HIS A 21 2.13 -3.27 -18.16
N GLY A 22 1.80 -2.81 -19.39
CA GLY A 22 0.43 -2.48 -19.77
C GLY A 22 -0.15 -1.23 -19.08
N GLY A 23 0.71 -0.36 -18.54
CA GLY A 23 0.33 0.86 -17.84
C GLY A 23 0.35 0.76 -16.31
N MET A 24 0.65 -0.41 -15.75
CA MET A 24 0.69 -0.62 -14.30
C MET A 24 1.74 0.28 -13.63
N ASP A 25 2.95 0.32 -14.17
CA ASP A 25 4.04 1.14 -13.62
C ASP A 25 3.68 2.63 -13.61
N PHE A 26 3.01 3.10 -14.67
CA PHE A 26 2.52 4.46 -14.74
C PHE A 26 1.49 4.74 -13.63
N LEU A 27 0.50 3.88 -13.45
CA LEU A 27 -0.55 4.06 -12.43
C LEU A 27 0.04 4.08 -11.03
N MET A 28 0.98 3.19 -10.75
CA MET A 28 1.66 3.10 -9.46
C MET A 28 2.46 4.37 -9.17
N ASN A 29 3.28 4.81 -10.10
CA ASN A 29 4.06 6.05 -9.97
C ASN A 29 3.17 7.28 -9.88
N TRP A 30 2.12 7.35 -10.71
CA TRP A 30 1.15 8.44 -10.68
C TRP A 30 0.53 8.56 -9.29
N ARG A 31 0.12 7.42 -8.71
CA ARG A 31 -0.49 7.38 -7.39
C ARG A 31 0.48 7.81 -6.29
N LEU A 32 1.73 7.34 -6.35
CA LEU A 32 2.78 7.74 -5.43
C LEU A 32 2.99 9.26 -5.45
N ILE A 33 3.14 9.83 -6.64
CA ILE A 33 3.34 11.28 -6.81
C ILE A 33 2.14 12.08 -6.35
N ASP A 34 0.91 11.61 -6.65
CA ASP A 34 -0.32 12.24 -6.19
C ASP A 34 -0.38 12.31 -4.67
N CYS A 35 -0.10 11.21 -3.98
CA CYS A 35 -0.05 11.17 -2.53
C CYS A 35 0.99 12.15 -1.97
N LEU A 36 2.20 12.14 -2.50
CA LEU A 36 3.29 13.01 -2.03
C LEU A 36 2.98 14.50 -2.26
N ARG A 37 2.44 14.85 -3.42
CA ARG A 37 2.10 16.25 -3.76
C ARG A 37 0.97 16.82 -2.92
N ASN A 38 0.04 15.98 -2.51
CA ASN A 38 -1.14 16.39 -1.77
C ASN A 38 -1.05 16.11 -0.26
N GLY A 39 0.12 15.65 0.23
CA GLY A 39 0.30 15.31 1.63
C GLY A 39 -0.61 14.17 2.10
N LEU A 40 -0.94 13.25 1.19
CA LEU A 40 -1.78 12.09 1.47
C LEU A 40 -0.93 10.90 1.93
N PRO A 41 -1.48 10.02 2.75
CA PRO A 41 -0.83 8.76 3.08
C PRO A 41 -0.60 7.91 1.82
N LEU A 42 0.49 7.18 1.79
CA LEU A 42 0.77 6.21 0.74
C LEU A 42 -0.12 4.99 0.87
N ASP A 43 -0.43 4.33 -0.26
CA ASP A 43 -1.24 3.12 -0.28
C ASP A 43 -0.49 1.91 0.31
N GLN A 44 0.82 1.99 0.36
CA GLN A 44 1.71 0.99 0.95
C GLN A 44 2.73 1.68 1.83
N ASP A 45 3.13 1.01 2.91
CA ASP A 45 4.01 1.58 3.90
C ASP A 45 5.15 0.65 4.36
N VAL A 46 5.94 1.15 5.30
CA VAL A 46 7.05 0.38 5.87
C VAL A 46 6.58 -0.88 6.59
N TYR A 47 5.38 -0.89 7.15
CA TYR A 47 4.85 -2.06 7.85
C TYR A 47 4.40 -3.13 6.85
N ASP A 48 3.82 -2.73 5.72
CA ASP A 48 3.51 -3.63 4.61
C ASP A 48 4.81 -4.26 4.07
N ALA A 49 5.83 -3.44 3.83
CA ALA A 49 7.13 -3.91 3.38
C ALA A 49 7.78 -4.88 4.38
N ALA A 50 7.71 -4.58 5.68
CA ALA A 50 8.23 -5.46 6.73
C ALA A 50 7.47 -6.79 6.78
N ALA A 51 6.14 -6.76 6.71
CA ALA A 51 5.31 -7.95 6.71
C ALA A 51 5.63 -8.86 5.52
N TRP A 52 5.68 -8.31 4.31
CA TRP A 52 5.99 -9.08 3.10
C TRP A 52 7.42 -9.63 3.12
N SER A 53 8.39 -8.83 3.53
CA SER A 53 9.79 -9.26 3.62
C SER A 53 10.02 -10.31 4.69
N SER A 54 9.18 -10.38 5.72
CA SER A 54 9.31 -11.37 6.80
C SER A 54 8.97 -12.80 6.36
N VAL A 55 8.24 -12.97 5.25
CA VAL A 55 7.83 -14.29 4.75
C VAL A 55 9.04 -15.17 4.48
N PHE A 56 10.09 -14.63 3.88
CA PHE A 56 11.30 -15.40 3.54
C PHE A 56 11.99 -15.98 4.78
N PRO A 57 12.45 -15.19 5.77
CA PRO A 57 13.11 -15.73 6.95
C PRO A 57 12.21 -16.59 7.84
N LEU A 58 10.90 -16.28 7.90
CA LEU A 58 9.96 -17.11 8.65
C LEU A 58 9.73 -18.45 7.97
N SER A 59 9.66 -18.51 6.64
CA SER A 59 9.58 -19.76 5.89
C SER A 59 10.80 -20.63 6.13
N GLN A 60 12.01 -20.09 6.11
CA GLN A 60 13.23 -20.83 6.45
C GLN A 60 13.16 -21.42 7.87
N ARG A 61 12.71 -20.64 8.84
CA ARG A 61 12.54 -21.11 10.23
C ARG A 61 11.49 -22.20 10.34
N SER A 62 10.40 -22.11 9.60
CA SER A 62 9.35 -23.13 9.54
C SER A 62 9.93 -24.44 9.03
N VAL A 63 10.61 -24.41 7.88
CA VAL A 63 11.23 -25.59 7.29
C VAL A 63 12.24 -26.24 8.24
N ALA A 64 13.13 -25.45 8.83
CA ALA A 64 14.11 -25.95 9.81
C ALA A 64 13.46 -26.60 11.05
N LYS A 65 12.21 -26.26 11.35
CA LYS A 65 11.41 -26.83 12.44
C LYS A 65 10.38 -27.85 11.95
N LYS A 66 10.67 -28.58 10.89
CA LYS A 66 9.81 -29.64 10.30
C LYS A 66 8.43 -29.08 9.89
N SER A 67 8.41 -27.94 9.22
CA SER A 67 7.22 -27.26 8.72
C SER A 67 6.21 -26.87 9.82
N ARG A 68 6.71 -26.53 11.02
CA ARG A 68 5.84 -26.03 12.10
C ARG A 68 5.30 -24.63 11.75
N THR A 69 4.10 -24.37 12.22
CA THR A 69 3.54 -23.01 12.21
C THR A 69 4.47 -22.04 12.94
N ILE A 70 4.73 -20.91 12.31
CA ILE A 70 5.51 -19.77 12.86
C ILE A 70 4.64 -18.55 12.82
N ASP A 71 4.52 -17.86 13.92
CA ASP A 71 3.77 -16.61 13.99
C ASP A 71 4.51 -15.51 13.22
N ILE A 72 3.76 -14.74 12.44
CA ILE A 72 4.25 -13.53 11.80
C ILE A 72 4.24 -12.40 12.84
N PRO A 73 5.35 -11.71 13.07
CA PRO A 73 5.38 -10.58 14.01
C PRO A 73 4.43 -9.48 13.58
N ASP A 74 3.71 -8.91 14.52
CA ASP A 74 2.93 -7.70 14.27
C ASP A 74 3.85 -6.48 14.34
N PHE A 75 4.30 -5.99 13.19
CA PHE A 75 5.16 -4.82 13.07
C PHE A 75 4.45 -3.52 13.43
N THR A 76 3.12 -3.52 13.45
CA THR A 76 2.30 -2.34 13.76
C THR A 76 2.00 -2.19 15.25
N ARG A 77 2.34 -3.19 16.07
CA ARG A 77 2.00 -3.26 17.49
C ARG A 77 0.50 -3.08 17.75
N GLY A 78 -0.33 -3.73 16.96
CA GLY A 78 -1.77 -3.68 17.06
C GLY A 78 -2.44 -2.53 16.30
N ALA A 79 -1.69 -1.58 15.77
CA ALA A 79 -2.25 -0.43 15.06
C ALA A 79 -3.02 -0.83 13.78
N TRP A 80 -2.75 -1.99 13.19
CA TRP A 80 -3.48 -2.52 12.04
C TRP A 80 -4.99 -2.65 12.30
N GLN A 81 -5.40 -2.85 13.53
CA GLN A 81 -6.83 -2.96 13.91
C GLN A 81 -7.60 -1.64 13.71
N LEU A 82 -6.87 -0.52 13.66
CA LEU A 82 -7.44 0.80 13.42
C LEU A 82 -7.41 1.19 11.95
N ASN A 83 -6.84 0.34 11.09
CA ASN A 83 -6.73 0.62 9.67
C ASN A 83 -8.11 0.60 9.01
N LYS A 84 -8.34 1.58 8.15
CA LYS A 84 -9.52 1.63 7.29
C LYS A 84 -9.22 0.90 5.97
N PRO A 85 -10.25 0.38 5.29
CA PRO A 85 -10.08 -0.14 3.94
C PRO A 85 -9.39 0.88 3.03
N VAL A 86 -8.53 0.40 2.14
CA VAL A 86 -7.87 1.26 1.16
C VAL A 86 -8.92 1.79 0.18
N ASP A 87 -9.01 3.11 0.08
CA ASP A 87 -9.85 3.78 -0.91
C ASP A 87 -8.95 4.26 -2.06
N LEU A 88 -9.01 3.57 -3.19
CA LEU A 88 -8.28 3.92 -4.41
C LEU A 88 -8.98 5.04 -5.19
N THR A 89 -9.59 5.99 -4.51
CA THR A 89 -10.14 7.18 -5.15
C THR A 89 -9.04 8.21 -5.40
N LEU A 90 -9.24 9.02 -6.46
CA LEU A 90 -8.29 10.09 -6.79
C LEU A 90 -8.32 11.26 -5.80
N ASN A 91 -9.36 11.35 -4.97
CA ASN A 91 -9.59 12.52 -4.13
C ASN A 91 -9.25 12.32 -2.65
N GLY A 92 -8.83 11.15 -2.28
CA GLY A 92 -8.62 10.89 -0.87
C GLY A 92 -7.70 9.75 -0.60
N GLY A 93 -6.53 9.71 -1.20
CA GLY A 93 -5.59 8.62 -0.99
C GLY A 93 -5.79 7.97 0.35
N ALA A 94 -6.23 6.75 0.34
CA ALA A 94 -6.49 6.07 1.55
C ALA A 94 -5.51 4.95 1.67
N SER A 95 -4.46 5.16 2.33
CA SER A 95 -3.82 4.08 3.00
C SER A 95 -4.38 3.94 4.41
N THR A 96 -3.94 2.94 5.09
CA THR A 96 -4.30 2.59 6.44
C THR A 96 -4.55 3.80 7.34
N GLY A 97 -5.71 3.88 7.98
CA GLY A 97 -6.15 5.02 8.79
C GLY A 97 -5.24 5.40 9.98
N VAL A 98 -4.20 4.64 10.24
CA VAL A 98 -3.18 4.92 11.27
C VAL A 98 -2.36 6.18 10.95
N ARG A 99 -2.43 6.69 9.72
CA ARG A 99 -1.56 7.78 9.25
C ARG A 99 -2.24 9.07 8.93
N ASN A 100 -3.52 9.19 9.17
CA ASN A 100 -4.20 10.48 9.17
C ASN A 100 -3.78 11.35 10.38
N ILE A 101 -2.55 11.21 10.83
CA ILE A 101 -1.92 12.22 11.66
C ILE A 101 -1.60 13.37 10.71
N LYS A 102 -2.50 14.35 10.65
CA LYS A 102 -2.12 15.65 10.14
C LYS A 102 -0.92 16.08 10.96
N PRO A 103 0.24 16.30 10.38
CA PRO A 103 1.27 16.99 11.12
C PRO A 103 0.71 18.38 11.42
N ASP A 104 0.44 18.67 12.68
CA ASP A 104 0.29 20.04 13.15
C ASP A 104 1.67 20.70 13.04
N LEU A 105 2.09 20.94 11.82
CA LEU A 105 3.21 21.81 11.51
C LEU A 105 2.71 23.25 11.67
N LYS A 106 2.53 23.66 12.91
CA LYS A 106 2.69 25.07 13.27
C LYS A 106 4.20 25.33 13.27
N MET A 107 4.71 25.83 12.14
CA MET A 107 5.94 26.61 12.16
C MET A 107 5.64 28.01 12.64
#